data_46d48ef01873de9bac9aed0a09bb4c65
#
_entry.id   46d48ef01873de9bac9aed0a09bb4c65
#
_cell.length_a   1.000
_cell.length_b   1.000
_cell.length_c   1.000
_cell.angle_alpha   90.00
_cell.angle_beta   90.00
_cell.angle_gamma   90.00
#
_symmetry.space_group_name_H-M   'P 1'
#
loop_
_entity.id
_entity.type
_entity.pdbx_description
1 polymer ?
#
loop_
_entity_poly.entity_id
_entity_poly.type
_entity_poly.pdbx_seq_one_letter_code
_entity_poly.pdbx_strand_id
1 'polypeptide(L)'
;MKSKSFERDLSPEKTEAILDGAMQEFLENGYAAARIDKIAVAAGVSKATIYRRFPDKESLFTALMQQLACKKELFNSTQLQFAQGDVASFLKSFATMMLNRVAEDPQTLTFLRIVIGESGRFPELARAFVQNIEKPMLESLTQYLASQPELELPDAEVAARAFMGTMVHFVMLRDILHSGDLVPMECDRLLDNLVKLIIRPV
;
A
#
# COMPACT_ATOMS: atom_id res chain seq x y z
N MET A 1 43.21 6.01 25.70
CA MET A 1 42.33 4.86 25.42
C MET A 1 41.01 5.40 24.91
N LYS A 2 40.75 5.33 23.58
CA LYS A 2 39.51 5.78 22.96
C LYS A 2 38.52 4.61 23.00
N SER A 3 37.47 4.76 23.81
CA SER A 3 36.31 3.86 23.76
C SER A 3 35.64 3.97 22.39
N LYS A 4 35.77 2.95 21.54
CA LYS A 4 34.92 2.75 20.36
C LYS A 4 33.55 2.38 20.89
N SER A 5 32.60 3.33 20.88
CA SER A 5 31.18 3.03 20.96
C SER A 5 30.82 2.20 19.73
N PHE A 6 30.65 0.90 19.91
CA PHE A 6 29.99 0.03 18.94
C PHE A 6 28.53 0.48 18.85
N GLU A 7 28.20 1.32 17.89
CA GLU A 7 26.85 1.44 17.34
C GLU A 7 26.49 0.05 16.79
N ARG A 8 25.93 -0.80 17.64
CA ARG A 8 25.27 -2.03 17.18
C ARG A 8 23.98 -1.57 16.51
N ASP A 9 24.01 -1.44 15.20
CA ASP A 9 22.78 -1.40 14.40
C ASP A 9 21.90 -2.57 14.85
N LEU A 10 20.59 -2.31 14.99
CA LEU A 10 19.62 -3.37 15.27
C LEU A 10 19.74 -4.41 14.17
N SER A 11 19.80 -5.69 14.54
CA SER A 11 19.80 -6.75 13.54
C SER A 11 18.50 -6.70 12.71
N PRO A 12 18.54 -7.12 11.44
CA PRO A 12 17.35 -7.17 10.58
C PRO A 12 16.17 -7.88 11.26
N GLU A 13 16.41 -9.00 11.94
CA GLU A 13 15.38 -9.78 12.64
C GLU A 13 14.69 -8.99 13.76
N LYS A 14 15.46 -8.18 14.52
CA LYS A 14 14.88 -7.32 15.56
C LYS A 14 14.08 -6.17 14.99
N THR A 15 14.53 -5.62 13.86
CA THR A 15 13.77 -4.57 13.15
C THR A 15 12.45 -5.14 12.66
N GLU A 16 12.47 -6.33 12.06
CA GLU A 16 11.27 -7.02 11.61
C GLU A 16 10.30 -7.31 12.76
N ALA A 17 10.77 -7.87 13.87
CA ALA A 17 9.94 -8.13 15.04
C ALA A 17 9.30 -6.85 15.61
N ILE A 18 10.00 -5.70 15.58
CA ILE A 18 9.44 -4.42 16.01
C ILE A 18 8.34 -3.97 15.05
N LEU A 19 8.54 -4.10 13.73
CA LEU A 19 7.55 -3.70 12.73
C LEU A 19 6.31 -4.61 12.76
N ASP A 20 6.49 -5.91 12.98
CA ASP A 20 5.38 -6.85 13.13
C ASP A 20 4.57 -6.57 14.41
N GLY A 21 5.23 -6.30 15.53
CA GLY A 21 4.57 -5.85 16.76
C GLY A 21 3.89 -4.50 16.63
N ALA A 22 4.45 -3.58 15.84
CA ALA A 22 3.83 -2.30 15.53
C ALA A 22 2.58 -2.48 14.67
N MET A 23 2.62 -3.36 13.67
CA MET A 23 1.45 -3.69 12.86
C MET A 23 0.31 -4.19 13.74
N GLN A 24 0.59 -5.17 14.61
CA GLN A 24 -0.42 -5.72 15.51
C GLN A 24 -1.04 -4.63 16.39
N GLU A 25 -0.21 -3.81 17.04
CA GLU A 25 -0.68 -2.77 17.95
C GLU A 25 -1.50 -1.69 17.22
N PHE A 26 -1.09 -1.30 15.99
CA PHE A 26 -1.87 -0.36 15.18
C PHE A 26 -3.21 -0.94 14.71
N LEU A 27 -3.25 -2.22 14.34
CA LEU A 27 -4.50 -2.89 13.94
C LEU A 27 -5.49 -3.04 15.11
N GLU A 28 -4.99 -3.34 16.31
CA GLU A 28 -5.82 -3.55 17.49
C GLU A 28 -6.34 -2.24 18.09
N ASN A 29 -5.50 -1.21 18.16
CA ASN A 29 -5.77 0.00 18.93
C ASN A 29 -5.90 1.28 18.09
N GLY A 30 -5.65 1.20 16.76
CA GLY A 30 -5.52 2.37 15.89
C GLY A 30 -4.22 3.13 16.14
N TYR A 31 -3.89 4.07 15.28
CA TYR A 31 -2.64 4.82 15.40
C TYR A 31 -2.60 5.71 16.66
N ALA A 32 -3.68 6.42 16.95
CA ALA A 32 -3.71 7.38 18.06
C ALA A 32 -3.43 6.71 19.42
N ALA A 33 -4.12 5.59 19.71
CA ALA A 33 -4.04 4.89 20.99
C ALA A 33 -2.90 3.89 21.09
N ALA A 34 -2.24 3.55 19.97
CA ALA A 34 -1.12 2.61 19.95
C ALA A 34 0.04 3.06 20.85
N ARG A 35 0.60 2.11 21.58
CA ARG A 35 1.59 2.35 22.66
C ARG A 35 2.90 1.63 22.38
N ILE A 36 4.00 2.38 22.41
CA ILE A 36 5.35 1.85 22.18
C ILE A 36 5.75 0.78 23.23
N ASP A 37 5.22 0.84 24.45
CA ASP A 37 5.48 -0.21 25.44
C ASP A 37 4.83 -1.55 25.08
N LYS A 38 3.66 -1.53 24.46
CA LYS A 38 3.02 -2.74 23.95
C LYS A 38 3.80 -3.33 22.78
N ILE A 39 4.21 -2.48 21.85
CA ILE A 39 5.07 -2.86 20.72
C ILE A 39 6.38 -3.49 21.22
N ALA A 40 7.01 -2.88 22.25
CA ALA A 40 8.23 -3.41 22.83
C ALA A 40 8.05 -4.82 23.44
N VAL A 41 6.93 -5.05 24.13
CA VAL A 41 6.57 -6.37 24.67
C VAL A 41 6.35 -7.37 23.54
N ALA A 42 5.55 -7.03 22.54
CA ALA A 42 5.26 -7.91 21.39
C ALA A 42 6.53 -8.29 20.62
N ALA A 43 7.46 -7.33 20.43
CA ALA A 43 8.73 -7.54 19.75
C ALA A 43 9.83 -8.18 20.60
N GLY A 44 9.60 -8.40 21.91
CA GLY A 44 10.62 -8.93 22.80
C GLY A 44 11.84 -8.01 22.99
N VAL A 45 11.66 -6.69 22.90
CA VAL A 45 12.73 -5.70 23.03
C VAL A 45 12.40 -4.63 24.08
N SER A 46 13.40 -3.81 24.47
CA SER A 46 13.15 -2.66 25.33
C SER A 46 12.61 -1.47 24.55
N LYS A 47 11.87 -0.57 25.23
CA LYS A 47 11.48 0.73 24.63
C LYS A 47 12.68 1.52 24.11
N ALA A 48 13.78 1.53 24.86
CA ALA A 48 15.02 2.20 24.46
C ALA A 48 15.57 1.64 23.13
N THR A 49 15.38 0.34 22.90
CA THR A 49 15.75 -0.31 21.65
C THR A 49 14.91 0.21 20.48
N ILE A 50 13.59 0.39 20.68
CA ILE A 50 12.70 0.96 19.66
C ILE A 50 13.10 2.41 19.38
N TYR A 51 13.19 3.27 20.40
CA TYR A 51 13.50 4.70 20.22
C TYR A 51 14.87 4.96 19.62
N ARG A 52 15.84 4.05 19.79
CA ARG A 52 17.14 4.16 19.12
C ARG A 52 17.02 4.04 17.60
N ARG A 53 16.09 3.24 17.10
CA ARG A 53 15.88 2.99 15.66
C ARG A 53 14.79 3.88 15.07
N PHE A 54 13.74 4.11 15.84
CA PHE A 54 12.56 4.87 15.47
C PHE A 54 12.31 5.93 16.54
N PRO A 55 12.74 7.18 16.31
CA PRO A 55 12.69 8.24 17.32
C PRO A 55 11.27 8.58 17.79
N ASP A 56 10.28 8.31 16.94
CA ASP A 56 8.87 8.56 17.23
C ASP A 56 7.96 7.50 16.58
N LYS A 57 6.67 7.61 16.85
CA LYS A 57 5.65 6.71 16.32
C LYS A 57 5.45 6.89 14.81
N GLU A 58 5.68 8.08 14.29
CA GLU A 58 5.59 8.42 12.86
C GLU A 58 6.70 7.71 12.07
N SER A 59 7.94 7.78 12.53
CA SER A 59 9.06 7.09 11.89
C SER A 59 8.88 5.57 11.90
N LEU A 60 8.30 5.02 12.97
CA LEU A 60 7.96 3.61 13.07
C LEU A 60 6.87 3.24 12.06
N PHE A 61 5.81 4.07 11.92
CA PHE A 61 4.75 3.86 10.94
C PHE A 61 5.29 3.96 9.51
N THR A 62 6.12 4.95 9.22
CA THR A 62 6.75 5.11 7.90
C THR A 62 7.60 3.89 7.52
N ALA A 63 8.40 3.37 8.47
CA ALA A 63 9.18 2.16 8.24
C ALA A 63 8.29 0.93 8.02
N LEU A 64 7.15 0.85 8.70
CA LEU A 64 6.15 -0.19 8.47
C LEU A 64 5.58 -0.10 7.04
N MET A 65 5.30 1.12 6.53
CA MET A 65 4.87 1.30 5.14
C MET A 65 5.90 0.82 4.13
N GLN A 66 7.16 1.16 4.37
CA GLN A 66 8.28 0.70 3.53
C GLN A 66 8.39 -0.83 3.55
N GLN A 67 8.28 -1.45 4.73
CA GLN A 67 8.29 -2.91 4.85
C GLN A 67 7.13 -3.55 4.08
N LEU A 68 5.91 -3.00 4.19
CA LEU A 68 4.74 -3.51 3.46
C LEU A 68 4.92 -3.38 1.95
N ALA A 69 5.46 -2.26 1.49
CA ALA A 69 5.77 -2.05 0.08
C ALA A 69 6.80 -3.09 -0.43
N CYS A 70 7.84 -3.37 0.35
CA CYS A 70 8.88 -4.34 0.01
C CYS A 70 8.41 -5.80 0.15
N LYS A 71 7.83 -6.19 1.29
CA LYS A 71 7.40 -7.59 1.55
C LYS A 71 6.31 -8.06 0.59
N LYS A 72 5.42 -7.18 0.18
CA LYS A 72 4.31 -7.53 -0.71
C LYS A 72 4.70 -7.47 -2.19
N GLU A 73 5.99 -7.21 -2.50
CA GLU A 73 6.45 -7.03 -3.89
C GLU A 73 5.44 -6.21 -4.71
N LEU A 74 4.98 -5.10 -4.09
CA LEU A 74 3.87 -4.31 -4.61
C LEU A 74 4.13 -3.91 -6.05
N PHE A 75 5.41 -3.74 -6.38
CA PHE A 75 5.89 -3.43 -7.72
C PHE A 75 7.28 -4.03 -7.93
N ASN A 76 7.34 -5.31 -8.20
CA ASN A 76 8.48 -5.79 -8.95
C ASN A 76 8.33 -5.23 -10.37
N SER A 77 9.21 -4.30 -10.73
CA SER A 77 9.39 -3.88 -12.13
C SER A 77 9.52 -5.09 -13.08
N THR A 78 9.94 -6.23 -12.55
CA THR A 78 9.99 -7.51 -13.21
C THR A 78 8.61 -8.07 -13.54
N GLN A 79 7.59 -7.90 -12.69
CA GLN A 79 6.21 -8.35 -13.04
C GLN A 79 5.57 -7.45 -14.10
N LEU A 80 5.89 -6.16 -14.13
CA LEU A 80 5.49 -5.27 -15.21
C LEU A 80 6.20 -5.61 -16.54
N GLN A 81 7.44 -6.13 -16.48
CA GLN A 81 8.19 -6.58 -17.66
C GLN A 81 7.73 -7.96 -18.18
N PHE A 82 7.10 -8.79 -17.35
CA PHE A 82 6.60 -10.12 -17.73
C PHE A 82 5.14 -10.13 -18.19
N ALA A 83 4.51 -9.00 -18.41
CA ALA A 83 3.25 -8.96 -19.12
C ALA A 83 3.47 -9.36 -20.61
N GLN A 84 3.80 -10.64 -20.82
CA GLN A 84 3.69 -11.31 -22.13
C GLN A 84 2.20 -11.45 -22.44
N GLY A 85 1.59 -10.37 -22.85
CA GLY A 85 0.17 -10.32 -23.16
C GLY A 85 -0.19 -8.96 -23.72
N ASP A 86 -1.42 -8.85 -24.19
CA ASP A 86 -1.96 -7.56 -24.59
C ASP A 86 -2.20 -6.66 -23.36
N VAL A 87 -2.33 -5.37 -23.58
CA VAL A 87 -2.56 -4.36 -22.54
C VAL A 87 -3.82 -4.67 -21.72
N ALA A 88 -4.85 -5.23 -22.35
CA ALA A 88 -6.09 -5.59 -21.65
C ALA A 88 -5.84 -6.67 -20.59
N SER A 89 -5.10 -7.70 -20.94
CA SER A 89 -4.72 -8.78 -20.01
C SER A 89 -3.87 -8.27 -18.86
N PHE A 90 -2.93 -7.37 -19.13
CA PHE A 90 -2.13 -6.73 -18.09
C PHE A 90 -2.99 -5.93 -17.12
N LEU A 91 -3.84 -5.02 -17.62
CA LEU A 91 -4.69 -4.19 -16.77
C LEU A 91 -5.65 -5.03 -15.91
N LYS A 92 -6.23 -6.09 -16.47
CA LYS A 92 -7.06 -7.04 -15.71
C LYS A 92 -6.28 -7.73 -14.60
N SER A 93 -5.10 -8.25 -14.92
CA SER A 93 -4.24 -8.92 -13.92
C SER A 93 -3.81 -7.97 -12.81
N PHE A 94 -3.47 -6.73 -13.16
CA PHE A 94 -3.11 -5.69 -12.21
C PHE A 94 -4.27 -5.35 -11.27
N ALA A 95 -5.47 -5.12 -11.81
CA ALA A 95 -6.66 -4.86 -11.01
C ALA A 95 -7.03 -6.05 -10.10
N THR A 96 -7.02 -7.27 -10.64
CA THR A 96 -7.28 -8.50 -9.88
C THR A 96 -6.30 -8.63 -8.72
N MET A 97 -5.02 -8.38 -8.96
CA MET A 97 -4.00 -8.38 -7.90
C MET A 97 -4.31 -7.34 -6.80
N MET A 98 -4.69 -6.11 -7.18
CA MET A 98 -5.08 -5.08 -6.21
C MET A 98 -6.29 -5.49 -5.38
N LEU A 99 -7.33 -6.01 -6.03
CA LEU A 99 -8.58 -6.38 -5.38
C LEU A 99 -8.43 -7.60 -4.48
N ASN A 100 -7.68 -8.63 -4.91
CA ASN A 100 -7.42 -9.83 -4.12
C ASN A 100 -6.66 -9.49 -2.83
N ARG A 101 -5.72 -8.55 -2.88
CA ARG A 101 -5.00 -8.10 -1.66
C ARG A 101 -5.93 -7.55 -0.60
N VAL A 102 -6.96 -6.81 -1.01
CA VAL A 102 -7.96 -6.27 -0.08
C VAL A 102 -8.91 -7.38 0.39
N ALA A 103 -9.30 -8.29 -0.51
CA ALA A 103 -10.25 -9.36 -0.20
C ALA A 103 -9.65 -10.48 0.65
N GLU A 104 -8.39 -10.86 0.39
CA GLU A 104 -7.73 -12.02 1.00
C GLU A 104 -6.96 -11.66 2.28
N ASP A 105 -6.63 -10.38 2.49
CA ASP A 105 -5.89 -9.91 3.66
C ASP A 105 -6.69 -8.91 4.50
N PRO A 106 -7.40 -9.37 5.55
CA PRO A 106 -8.14 -8.49 6.45
C PRO A 106 -7.29 -7.40 7.11
N GLN A 107 -5.98 -7.62 7.25
CA GLN A 107 -5.06 -6.63 7.81
C GLN A 107 -4.89 -5.46 6.84
N THR A 108 -4.80 -5.70 5.54
CA THR A 108 -4.73 -4.66 4.52
C THR A 108 -5.95 -3.74 4.58
N LEU A 109 -7.14 -4.28 4.67
CA LEU A 109 -8.38 -3.49 4.76
C LEU A 109 -8.46 -2.67 6.05
N THR A 110 -8.15 -3.29 7.20
CA THR A 110 -8.12 -2.60 8.50
C THR A 110 -7.08 -1.48 8.48
N PHE A 111 -5.92 -1.72 7.89
CA PHE A 111 -4.87 -0.73 7.74
C PHE A 111 -5.31 0.46 6.88
N LEU A 112 -5.97 0.23 5.74
CA LEU A 112 -6.53 1.30 4.91
C LEU A 112 -7.55 2.15 5.69
N ARG A 113 -8.40 1.51 6.51
CA ARG A 113 -9.34 2.23 7.40
C ARG A 113 -8.62 3.13 8.40
N ILE A 114 -7.50 2.67 8.98
CA ILE A 114 -6.68 3.48 9.89
C ILE A 114 -6.10 4.67 9.14
N VAL A 115 -5.48 4.47 7.98
CA VAL A 115 -4.89 5.55 7.18
C VAL A 115 -5.94 6.60 6.83
N ILE A 116 -7.10 6.18 6.33
CA ILE A 116 -8.19 7.08 5.92
C ILE A 116 -8.79 7.77 7.15
N GLY A 117 -9.14 7.02 8.18
CA GLY A 117 -9.84 7.53 9.37
C GLY A 117 -8.98 8.49 10.20
N GLU A 118 -7.67 8.27 10.26
CA GLU A 118 -6.75 9.10 11.03
C GLU A 118 -6.10 10.23 10.20
N SER A 119 -6.32 10.26 8.88
CA SER A 119 -5.67 11.21 7.95
C SER A 119 -5.93 12.69 8.28
N GLY A 120 -7.11 13.01 8.81
CA GLY A 120 -7.45 14.37 9.23
C GLY A 120 -6.74 14.82 10.51
N ARG A 121 -6.39 13.86 11.39
CA ARG A 121 -5.70 14.12 12.65
C ARG A 121 -4.18 13.97 12.54
N PHE A 122 -3.74 13.05 11.72
CA PHE A 122 -2.34 12.69 11.49
C PHE A 122 -2.06 12.64 9.99
N PRO A 123 -1.96 13.79 9.31
CA PRO A 123 -1.78 13.86 7.85
C PRO A 123 -0.47 13.20 7.39
N GLU A 124 0.53 13.11 8.26
CA GLU A 124 1.80 12.41 8.01
C GLU A 124 1.60 10.92 7.70
N LEU A 125 0.60 10.25 8.29
CA LEU A 125 0.30 8.84 8.01
C LEU A 125 -0.18 8.66 6.56
N ALA A 126 -1.13 9.50 6.15
CA ALA A 126 -1.64 9.47 4.78
C ALA A 126 -0.52 9.80 3.77
N ARG A 127 0.34 10.77 4.09
CA ARG A 127 1.50 11.11 3.26
C ARG A 127 2.48 9.94 3.15
N ALA A 128 2.78 9.26 4.27
CA ALA A 128 3.66 8.08 4.26
C ALA A 128 3.08 6.95 3.41
N PHE A 129 1.76 6.69 3.51
CA PHE A 129 1.06 5.73 2.66
C PHE A 129 1.17 6.11 1.17
N VAL A 130 0.82 7.35 0.84
CA VAL A 130 0.89 7.84 -0.54
C VAL A 130 2.31 7.75 -1.09
N GLN A 131 3.31 8.16 -0.31
CA GLN A 131 4.70 8.19 -0.77
C GLN A 131 5.30 6.80 -0.99
N ASN A 132 4.96 5.83 -0.15
CA ASN A 132 5.60 4.50 -0.18
C ASN A 132 4.77 3.45 -0.93
N ILE A 133 3.48 3.69 -1.15
CA ILE A 133 2.58 2.71 -1.77
C ILE A 133 1.91 3.29 -3.01
N GLU A 134 1.08 4.33 -2.86
CA GLU A 134 0.23 4.83 -3.94
C GLU A 134 1.03 5.46 -5.09
N LYS A 135 2.00 6.32 -4.75
CA LYS A 135 2.82 7.02 -5.75
C LYS A 135 3.66 6.05 -6.60
N PRO A 136 4.42 5.08 -6.05
CA PRO A 136 5.14 4.10 -6.85
C PRO A 136 4.22 3.28 -7.76
N MET A 137 3.00 2.95 -7.29
CA MET A 137 1.99 2.27 -8.08
C MET A 137 1.56 3.08 -9.28
N LEU A 138 1.19 4.33 -9.04
CA LEU A 138 0.77 5.25 -10.08
C LEU A 138 1.88 5.47 -11.12
N GLU A 139 3.11 5.73 -10.66
CA GLU A 139 4.26 5.95 -11.53
C GLU A 139 4.54 4.72 -12.41
N SER A 140 4.49 3.52 -11.85
CA SER A 140 4.72 2.28 -12.59
C SER A 140 3.64 2.03 -13.64
N LEU A 141 2.36 2.23 -13.29
CA LEU A 141 1.25 2.08 -14.24
C LEU A 141 1.32 3.14 -15.34
N THR A 142 1.65 4.40 -14.97
CA THR A 142 1.83 5.48 -15.93
C THR A 142 2.93 5.16 -16.95
N GLN A 143 4.10 4.71 -16.46
CA GLN A 143 5.23 4.32 -17.32
C GLN A 143 4.85 3.16 -18.26
N TYR A 144 4.14 2.16 -17.73
CA TYR A 144 3.67 1.05 -18.54
C TYR A 144 2.73 1.54 -19.67
N LEU A 145 1.70 2.32 -19.33
CA LEU A 145 0.75 2.84 -20.33
C LEU A 145 1.43 3.75 -21.36
N ALA A 146 2.37 4.60 -20.93
CA ALA A 146 3.14 5.46 -21.81
C ALA A 146 4.07 4.67 -22.78
N SER A 147 4.44 3.45 -22.40
CA SER A 147 5.26 2.57 -23.24
C SER A 147 4.47 1.79 -24.30
N GLN A 148 3.13 1.97 -24.34
CA GLN A 148 2.23 1.29 -25.28
C GLN A 148 1.72 2.25 -26.36
N PRO A 149 2.47 2.49 -27.45
CA PRO A 149 2.12 3.50 -28.46
C PRO A 149 0.80 3.21 -29.16
N GLU A 150 0.38 1.93 -29.21
CA GLU A 150 -0.89 1.50 -29.79
C GLU A 150 -2.12 1.99 -29.04
N LEU A 151 -1.98 2.50 -27.81
CA LEU A 151 -3.10 3.03 -27.03
C LEU A 151 -3.49 4.46 -27.45
N GLU A 152 -2.59 5.19 -28.11
CA GLU A 152 -2.81 6.59 -28.53
C GLU A 152 -3.40 7.47 -27.41
N LEU A 153 -2.96 7.24 -26.15
CA LEU A 153 -3.47 7.96 -24.99
C LEU A 153 -3.05 9.44 -25.02
N PRO A 154 -3.99 10.38 -24.87
CA PRO A 154 -3.65 11.81 -24.78
C PRO A 154 -2.75 12.11 -23.57
N ASP A 155 -2.94 11.39 -22.45
CA ASP A 155 -2.18 11.50 -21.22
C ASP A 155 -2.22 10.17 -20.46
N ALA A 156 -1.08 9.49 -20.42
CA ALA A 156 -0.95 8.19 -19.75
C ALA A 156 -1.12 8.29 -18.23
N GLU A 157 -0.72 9.42 -17.59
CA GLU A 157 -0.92 9.61 -16.16
C GLU A 157 -2.40 9.77 -15.81
N VAL A 158 -3.15 10.53 -16.61
CA VAL A 158 -4.61 10.66 -16.42
C VAL A 158 -5.30 9.31 -16.57
N ALA A 159 -4.91 8.51 -17.57
CA ALA A 159 -5.46 7.17 -17.76
C ALA A 159 -5.14 6.25 -16.59
N ALA A 160 -3.90 6.27 -16.05
CA ALA A 160 -3.50 5.52 -14.87
C ALA A 160 -4.30 5.94 -13.62
N ARG A 161 -4.51 7.25 -13.42
CA ARG A 161 -5.33 7.79 -12.32
C ARG A 161 -6.80 7.39 -12.43
N ALA A 162 -7.36 7.43 -13.64
CA ALA A 162 -8.74 7.01 -13.87
C ALA A 162 -8.92 5.52 -13.57
N PHE A 163 -7.95 4.69 -13.97
CA PHE A 163 -7.95 3.25 -13.69
C PHE A 163 -7.86 2.98 -12.19
N MET A 164 -6.82 3.48 -11.53
CA MET A 164 -6.61 3.27 -10.09
C MET A 164 -7.74 3.87 -9.26
N GLY A 165 -8.18 5.08 -9.59
CA GLY A 165 -9.29 5.75 -8.89
C GLY A 165 -10.59 4.97 -8.96
N THR A 166 -10.88 4.31 -10.09
CA THR A 166 -12.05 3.42 -10.22
C THR A 166 -11.93 2.20 -9.31
N MET A 167 -10.74 1.58 -9.20
CA MET A 167 -10.50 0.46 -8.29
C MET A 167 -10.62 0.89 -6.83
N VAL A 168 -10.02 2.01 -6.47
CA VAL A 168 -10.12 2.58 -5.11
C VAL A 168 -11.57 2.89 -4.75
N HIS A 169 -12.33 3.50 -5.66
CA HIS A 169 -13.75 3.78 -5.43
C HIS A 169 -14.57 2.50 -5.26
N PHE A 170 -14.29 1.47 -6.04
CA PHE A 170 -14.95 0.17 -5.92
C PHE A 170 -14.71 -0.46 -4.54
N VAL A 171 -13.44 -0.51 -4.08
CA VAL A 171 -13.07 -0.99 -2.74
C VAL A 171 -13.67 -0.11 -1.65
N MET A 172 -13.67 1.22 -1.83
CA MET A 172 -14.27 2.17 -0.89
C MET A 172 -15.74 1.84 -0.62
N LEU A 173 -16.53 1.68 -1.68
CA LEU A 173 -17.96 1.39 -1.54
C LEU A 173 -18.21 -0.01 -0.99
N ARG A 174 -17.56 -1.04 -1.57
CA ARG A 174 -17.84 -2.43 -1.22
C ARG A 174 -17.30 -2.79 0.17
N ASP A 175 -16.01 -2.49 0.42
CA ASP A 175 -15.29 -3.08 1.55
C ASP A 175 -15.11 -2.09 2.73
N ILE A 176 -14.94 -0.78 2.47
CA ILE A 176 -14.75 0.21 3.52
C ILE A 176 -16.09 0.71 4.06
N LEU A 177 -17.01 1.10 3.17
CA LEU A 177 -18.32 1.65 3.52
C LEU A 177 -19.43 0.60 3.63
N HIS A 178 -19.13 -0.67 3.33
CA HIS A 178 -20.11 -1.79 3.41
C HIS A 178 -21.42 -1.53 2.65
N SER A 179 -21.32 -0.88 1.48
CA SER A 179 -22.47 -0.44 0.69
C SER A 179 -22.62 -1.18 -0.66
N GLY A 180 -22.02 -2.36 -0.78
CA GLY A 180 -22.09 -3.14 -2.01
C GLY A 180 -23.49 -3.59 -2.41
N ASP A 181 -24.41 -3.69 -1.46
CA ASP A 181 -25.82 -3.96 -1.68
C ASP A 181 -26.63 -2.73 -2.13
N LEU A 182 -26.19 -1.53 -1.74
CA LEU A 182 -26.85 -0.26 -2.12
C LEU A 182 -26.48 0.20 -3.52
N VAL A 183 -25.23 -0.05 -3.91
CA VAL A 183 -24.68 0.30 -5.23
C VAL A 183 -23.99 -0.91 -5.87
N PRO A 184 -24.76 -1.95 -6.23
CA PRO A 184 -24.20 -3.22 -6.66
C PRO A 184 -23.42 -3.07 -7.98
N MET A 185 -22.22 -3.63 -8.01
CA MET A 185 -21.39 -3.71 -9.19
C MET A 185 -20.59 -5.02 -9.16
N GLU A 186 -20.77 -5.82 -10.21
CA GLU A 186 -19.97 -7.03 -10.41
C GLU A 186 -18.53 -6.65 -10.79
N CYS A 187 -17.55 -7.28 -10.12
CA CYS A 187 -16.14 -6.99 -10.31
C CYS A 187 -15.71 -7.18 -11.77
N ASP A 188 -16.02 -8.33 -12.37
CA ASP A 188 -15.65 -8.65 -13.75
C ASP A 188 -16.28 -7.67 -14.75
N ARG A 189 -17.55 -7.31 -14.51
CA ARG A 189 -18.23 -6.29 -15.34
C ARG A 189 -17.52 -4.94 -15.26
N LEU A 190 -17.10 -4.52 -14.07
CA LEU A 190 -16.36 -3.27 -13.88
C LEU A 190 -15.03 -3.32 -14.62
N LEU A 191 -14.24 -4.38 -14.41
CA LEU A 191 -12.91 -4.54 -15.01
C LEU A 191 -12.99 -4.60 -16.53
N ASP A 192 -13.88 -5.42 -17.08
CA ASP A 192 -14.03 -5.58 -18.52
C ASP A 192 -14.37 -4.26 -19.24
N ASN A 193 -15.20 -3.43 -18.62
CA ASN A 193 -15.58 -2.15 -19.22
C ASN A 193 -14.55 -1.06 -18.97
N LEU A 194 -13.93 -1.01 -17.78
CA LEU A 194 -12.87 -0.07 -17.48
C LEU A 194 -11.66 -0.26 -18.42
N VAL A 195 -11.25 -1.50 -18.62
CA VAL A 195 -10.16 -1.83 -19.55
C VAL A 195 -10.52 -1.37 -20.97
N LYS A 196 -11.74 -1.64 -21.44
CA LYS A 196 -12.19 -1.18 -22.76
C LYS A 196 -12.20 0.35 -22.89
N LEU A 197 -12.50 1.08 -21.81
CA LEU A 197 -12.44 2.55 -21.83
C LEU A 197 -11.01 3.08 -21.95
N ILE A 198 -10.03 2.37 -21.40
CA ILE A 198 -8.61 2.77 -21.47
C ILE A 198 -7.99 2.42 -22.84
N ILE A 199 -8.31 1.23 -23.40
CA ILE A 199 -7.65 0.72 -24.61
C ILE A 199 -8.34 1.10 -25.92
N ARG A 200 -9.53 1.70 -25.86
CA ARG A 200 -10.19 2.19 -27.08
C ARG A 200 -9.59 3.52 -27.50
N PRO A 201 -9.11 3.67 -28.74
CA PRO A 201 -8.84 4.98 -29.29
C PRO A 201 -10.16 5.77 -29.34
N VAL A 202 -10.08 7.05 -29.01
CA VAL A 202 -11.19 8.00 -29.13
C VAL A 202 -11.49 8.27 -30.60
#